data_267e76ebcb70d033d6fbc1ded44b0c3a
#
_entry.id   267e76ebcb70d033d6fbc1ded44b0c3a
#
_cell.length_a   1.000
_cell.length_b   1.000
_cell.length_c   1.000
_cell.angle_alpha   90.00
_cell.angle_beta   90.00
_cell.angle_gamma   90.00
#
_symmetry.space_group_name_H-M   'P 1'
#
loop_
_entity.id
_entity.type
_entity.pdbx_description
1 polymer ?
#
loop_
_entity_poly.entity_id
_entity_poly.type
_entity_poly.pdbx_seq_one_letter_code
_entity_poly.pdbx_strand_id
1 'polypeptide(L)'
;MNWKTEAVDKLRQYEARRNSLKSIPAEIEQIRISRAAIRSATADAAPVRGGGSGREDMLLSSIVKEEELERSLEMARKWVDLVDAGLEILTEEERLVLDRFYIHPSKGAAERAATDLGVDVKTAYKRKDSALRRFTIALYGSVES
;
A
#
# COMPACT_ATOMS: atom_id res chain seq x y z
N MET A 1 -8.89 -18.97 12.91
CA MET A 1 -8.45 -18.19 11.73
C MET A 1 -7.02 -18.55 11.37
N ASN A 2 -6.74 -18.69 10.09
CA ASN A 2 -5.38 -18.95 9.62
C ASN A 2 -4.66 -17.65 9.32
N TRP A 3 -3.78 -17.25 10.21
CA TRP A 3 -3.04 -15.99 10.08
C TRP A 3 -2.02 -16.00 8.96
N LYS A 4 -1.60 -17.19 8.50
CA LYS A 4 -0.72 -17.28 7.32
C LYS A 4 -1.40 -16.72 6.06
N THR A 5 -2.68 -16.99 5.88
CA THR A 5 -3.46 -16.46 4.76
C THR A 5 -3.48 -14.93 4.79
N GLU A 6 -3.72 -14.36 5.98
CA GLU A 6 -3.70 -12.92 6.17
C GLU A 6 -2.31 -12.33 5.91
N ALA A 7 -1.25 -13.01 6.36
CA ALA A 7 0.12 -12.58 6.13
C ALA A 7 0.48 -12.59 4.63
N VAL A 8 0.06 -13.65 3.91
CA VAL A 8 0.27 -13.75 2.46
C VAL A 8 -0.45 -12.60 1.74
N ASP A 9 -1.70 -12.30 2.12
CA ASP A 9 -2.45 -11.21 1.54
C ASP A 9 -1.75 -9.87 1.74
N LYS A 10 -1.16 -9.64 2.91
CA LYS A 10 -0.38 -8.43 3.17
C LYS A 10 0.85 -8.34 2.27
N LEU A 11 1.57 -9.44 2.10
CA LEU A 11 2.74 -9.46 1.22
C LEU A 11 2.36 -9.19 -0.24
N ARG A 12 1.25 -9.77 -0.70
CA ARG A 12 0.77 -9.56 -2.07
C ARG A 12 0.31 -8.13 -2.34
N GLN A 13 -0.21 -7.45 -1.34
CA GLN A 13 -0.67 -6.06 -1.45
C GLN A 13 0.43 -5.05 -1.18
N TYR A 14 1.57 -5.48 -0.66
CA TYR A 14 2.62 -4.60 -0.14
C TYR A 14 3.08 -3.56 -1.16
N GLU A 15 3.40 -3.96 -2.37
CA GLU A 15 3.91 -3.06 -3.41
C GLU A 15 2.88 -2.00 -3.78
N ALA A 16 1.63 -2.40 -4.00
CA ALA A 16 0.54 -1.49 -4.34
C ALA A 16 0.28 -0.49 -3.22
N ARG A 17 0.25 -0.97 -1.97
CA ARG A 17 0.04 -0.10 -0.81
C ARG A 17 1.19 0.86 -0.59
N ARG A 18 2.41 0.40 -0.79
CA ARG A 18 3.60 1.24 -0.71
C ARG A 18 3.59 2.32 -1.79
N ASN A 19 3.17 1.97 -3.00
CA ASN A 19 3.03 2.93 -4.10
C ASN A 19 1.98 4.01 -3.78
N SER A 20 0.94 3.68 -3.03
CA SER A 20 -0.08 4.64 -2.63
C SER A 20 0.47 5.77 -1.77
N LEU A 21 1.59 5.54 -1.06
CA LEU A 21 2.25 6.59 -0.28
C LEU A 21 2.80 7.72 -1.15
N LYS A 22 2.97 7.48 -2.44
CA LYS A 22 3.37 8.48 -3.43
C LYS A 22 2.18 8.99 -4.23
N SER A 23 1.28 8.09 -4.64
CA SER A 23 0.15 8.46 -5.49
C SER A 23 -0.91 9.28 -4.76
N ILE A 24 -1.18 8.98 -3.49
CA ILE A 24 -2.19 9.74 -2.73
C ILE A 24 -1.76 11.21 -2.53
N PRO A 25 -0.52 11.53 -2.06
CA PRO A 25 -0.09 12.92 -1.97
C PRO A 25 -0.13 13.66 -3.32
N ALA A 26 0.22 12.98 -4.41
CA ALA A 26 0.14 13.58 -5.75
C ALA A 26 -1.31 13.92 -6.12
N GLU A 27 -2.26 13.03 -5.81
CA GLU A 27 -3.68 13.27 -6.04
C GLU A 27 -4.21 14.42 -5.18
N ILE A 28 -3.81 14.49 -3.91
CA ILE A 28 -4.17 15.60 -3.01
C ILE A 28 -3.68 16.93 -3.60
N GLU A 29 -2.45 16.98 -4.11
CA GLU A 29 -1.89 18.16 -4.72
C GLU A 29 -2.69 18.61 -5.94
N GLN A 30 -3.11 17.67 -6.79
CA GLN A 30 -3.96 17.97 -7.95
C GLN A 30 -5.31 18.55 -7.52
N ILE A 31 -5.90 18.05 -6.46
CA ILE A 31 -7.15 18.58 -5.92
C ILE A 31 -6.97 20.01 -5.42
N ARG A 32 -5.86 20.29 -4.73
CA ARG A 32 -5.53 21.63 -4.23
C ARG A 32 -5.32 22.63 -5.38
N ILE A 33 -4.62 22.21 -6.43
CA ILE A 33 -4.38 23.01 -7.62
C ILE A 33 -5.71 23.32 -8.31
N SER A 34 -6.56 22.32 -8.52
CA SER A 34 -7.88 22.49 -9.13
C SER A 34 -8.77 23.41 -8.31
N ARG A 35 -8.74 23.29 -6.99
CA ARG A 35 -9.51 24.16 -6.08
C ARG A 35 -9.04 25.62 -6.16
N ALA A 36 -7.73 25.84 -6.19
CA ALA A 36 -7.16 27.16 -6.34
C ALA A 36 -7.55 27.80 -7.68
N ALA A 37 -7.58 27.02 -8.76
CA ALA A 37 -8.02 27.49 -10.07
C ALA A 37 -9.50 27.90 -10.06
N ILE A 38 -10.36 27.12 -9.40
CA ILE A 38 -11.78 27.45 -9.25
C ILE A 38 -11.94 28.76 -8.47
N ARG A 39 -11.21 28.95 -7.38
CA ARG A 39 -11.24 30.18 -6.57
C ARG A 39 -10.74 31.40 -7.35
N SER A 40 -9.67 31.27 -8.13
CA SER A 40 -9.15 32.35 -8.97
C SER A 40 -10.14 32.75 -10.05
N ALA A 41 -10.75 31.78 -10.73
CA ALA A 41 -11.78 32.05 -11.74
C ALA A 41 -13.00 32.74 -11.12
N THR A 42 -13.35 32.42 -9.88
CA THR A 42 -14.46 33.02 -9.14
C THR A 42 -14.15 34.48 -8.78
N ALA A 43 -12.90 34.78 -8.38
CA ALA A 43 -12.49 36.13 -7.98
C ALA A 43 -12.55 37.13 -9.15
N ASP A 44 -12.25 36.67 -10.38
CA ASP A 44 -12.22 37.48 -11.59
C ASP A 44 -13.57 37.52 -12.34
N ALA A 45 -14.51 36.70 -11.96
CA ALA A 45 -15.81 36.62 -12.64
C ALA A 45 -16.80 37.64 -12.07
N ALA A 46 -17.56 38.28 -12.96
CA ALA A 46 -18.68 39.12 -12.56
C ALA A 46 -19.72 38.27 -11.84
N PRO A 47 -20.43 38.84 -10.80
CA PRO A 47 -21.45 38.09 -10.08
C PRO A 47 -22.55 37.61 -11.04
N VAL A 48 -22.71 36.31 -11.17
CA VAL A 48 -23.77 35.71 -11.98
C VAL A 48 -24.88 35.27 -11.03
N ARG A 49 -26.10 35.83 -11.22
CA ARG A 49 -27.23 35.39 -10.46
C ARG A 49 -27.58 33.94 -10.75
N GLY A 50 -27.63 33.11 -9.71
CA GLY A 50 -28.01 31.70 -9.79
C GLY A 50 -26.84 30.72 -10.03
N GLY A 51 -25.61 31.18 -10.19
CA GLY A 51 -24.46 30.32 -10.43
C GLY A 51 -23.63 29.93 -9.20
N GLY A 52 -23.94 30.50 -8.01
CA GLY A 52 -23.11 30.36 -6.81
C GLY A 52 -23.12 28.97 -6.18
N SER A 53 -24.25 28.26 -6.19
CA SER A 53 -24.38 26.95 -5.54
C SER A 53 -23.54 25.86 -6.21
N GLY A 54 -23.40 25.87 -7.53
CA GLY A 54 -22.57 24.90 -8.26
C GLY A 54 -21.10 25.00 -7.92
N ARG A 55 -20.57 26.22 -7.78
CA ARG A 55 -19.16 26.45 -7.40
C ARG A 55 -18.92 26.09 -5.96
N GLU A 56 -19.83 26.46 -5.05
CA GLU A 56 -19.73 26.10 -3.63
C GLU A 56 -19.76 24.59 -3.46
N ASP A 57 -20.63 23.88 -4.20
CA ASP A 57 -20.70 22.43 -4.18
C ASP A 57 -19.41 21.81 -4.68
N MET A 58 -18.79 22.34 -5.74
CA MET A 58 -17.51 21.88 -6.24
C MET A 58 -16.39 22.07 -5.22
N LEU A 59 -16.34 23.23 -4.56
CA LEU A 59 -15.35 23.52 -3.54
C LEU A 59 -15.53 22.60 -2.32
N LEU A 60 -16.74 22.43 -1.85
CA LEU A 60 -17.05 21.53 -0.73
C LEU A 60 -16.71 20.07 -1.08
N SER A 61 -17.06 19.63 -2.29
CA SER A 61 -16.74 18.28 -2.77
C SER A 61 -15.22 18.07 -2.81
N SER A 62 -14.47 19.07 -3.24
CA SER A 62 -12.98 18.97 -3.27
C SER A 62 -12.38 18.89 -1.88
N ILE A 63 -12.94 19.62 -0.90
CA ILE A 63 -12.49 19.56 0.50
C ILE A 63 -12.76 18.18 1.09
N VAL A 64 -13.96 17.64 0.88
CA VAL A 64 -14.32 16.30 1.37
C VAL A 64 -13.42 15.24 0.75
N LYS A 65 -13.17 15.32 -0.55
CA LYS A 65 -12.30 14.40 -1.26
C LYS A 65 -10.86 14.45 -0.73
N GLU A 66 -10.33 15.65 -0.48
CA GLU A 66 -9.01 15.83 0.12
C GLU A 66 -8.93 15.18 1.49
N GLU A 67 -9.94 15.40 2.35
CA GLU A 67 -9.99 14.80 3.70
C GLU A 67 -10.03 13.28 3.65
N GLU A 68 -10.82 12.71 2.74
CA GLU A 68 -10.88 11.25 2.55
C GLU A 68 -9.53 10.69 2.12
N LEU A 69 -8.84 11.37 1.20
CA LEU A 69 -7.51 10.96 0.75
C LEU A 69 -6.46 11.09 1.86
N GLU A 70 -6.55 12.12 2.68
CA GLU A 70 -5.66 12.26 3.85
C GLU A 70 -5.85 11.11 4.84
N ARG A 71 -7.08 10.70 5.09
CA ARG A 71 -7.37 9.53 5.94
C ARG A 71 -6.83 8.24 5.31
N SER A 72 -7.02 8.06 4.00
CA SER A 72 -6.49 6.90 3.27
C SER A 72 -4.97 6.85 3.34
N LEU A 73 -4.31 8.01 3.23
CA LEU A 73 -2.85 8.10 3.33
C LEU A 73 -2.37 7.69 4.71
N GLU A 74 -3.02 8.16 5.77
CA GLU A 74 -2.68 7.81 7.15
C GLU A 74 -2.83 6.31 7.38
N MET A 75 -3.93 5.72 6.90
CA MET A 75 -4.14 4.28 7.01
C MET A 75 -3.10 3.48 6.22
N ALA A 76 -2.76 3.95 5.02
CA ALA A 76 -1.74 3.31 4.20
C ALA A 76 -0.36 3.34 4.87
N ARG A 77 0.01 4.48 5.49
CA ARG A 77 1.26 4.59 6.24
C ARG A 77 1.32 3.59 7.39
N LYS A 78 0.28 3.52 8.20
CA LYS A 78 0.21 2.57 9.32
C LYS A 78 0.32 1.12 8.85
N TRP A 79 -0.38 0.81 7.75
CA TRP A 79 -0.36 -0.52 7.19
C TRP A 79 1.04 -0.90 6.67
N VAL A 80 1.69 -0.01 5.91
CA VAL A 80 3.03 -0.24 5.38
C VAL A 80 4.05 -0.35 6.52
N ASP A 81 3.99 0.53 7.52
CA ASP A 81 4.88 0.49 8.67
C ASP A 81 4.76 -0.83 9.44
N LEU A 82 3.55 -1.35 9.58
CA LEU A 82 3.32 -2.63 10.23
C LEU A 82 4.00 -3.78 9.46
N VAL A 83 3.82 -3.82 8.16
CA VAL A 83 4.43 -4.85 7.32
C VAL A 83 5.96 -4.70 7.29
N ASP A 84 6.46 -3.48 7.17
CA ASP A 84 7.91 -3.21 7.21
C ASP A 84 8.52 -3.69 8.54
N ALA A 85 7.88 -3.43 9.65
CA ALA A 85 8.35 -3.89 10.96
C ALA A 85 8.43 -5.42 11.03
N GLY A 86 7.45 -6.11 10.46
CA GLY A 86 7.47 -7.57 10.38
C GLY A 86 8.59 -8.11 9.48
N LEU A 87 8.86 -7.42 8.37
CA LEU A 87 9.93 -7.81 7.46
C LEU A 87 11.33 -7.55 8.05
N GLU A 88 11.49 -6.50 8.86
CA GLU A 88 12.76 -6.15 9.49
C GLU A 88 13.27 -7.22 10.45
N ILE A 89 12.38 -7.99 11.07
CA ILE A 89 12.74 -9.08 11.99
C ILE A 89 13.41 -10.24 11.24
N LEU A 90 13.11 -10.37 9.96
CA LEU A 90 13.59 -11.48 9.12
C LEU A 90 15.03 -11.25 8.66
N THR A 91 15.72 -12.35 8.35
CA THR A 91 17.02 -12.29 7.71
C THR A 91 16.88 -11.85 6.25
N GLU A 92 17.97 -11.43 5.62
CA GLU A 92 17.97 -11.08 4.20
C GLU A 92 17.48 -12.23 3.31
N GLU A 93 17.91 -13.47 3.61
CA GLU A 93 17.45 -14.65 2.87
C GLU A 93 15.96 -14.88 3.01
N GLU A 94 15.43 -14.72 4.22
CA GLU A 94 14.00 -14.85 4.49
C GLU A 94 13.20 -13.79 3.74
N ARG A 95 13.65 -12.54 3.76
CA ARG A 95 13.00 -11.47 2.98
C ARG A 95 13.06 -11.75 1.49
N LEU A 96 14.19 -12.23 0.99
CA LEU A 96 14.36 -12.57 -0.42
C LEU A 96 13.37 -13.63 -0.87
N VAL A 97 13.23 -14.71 -0.11
CA VAL A 97 12.31 -15.79 -0.48
C VAL A 97 10.85 -15.33 -0.45
N LEU A 98 10.46 -14.53 0.52
CA LEU A 98 9.11 -13.96 0.57
C LEU A 98 8.87 -12.96 -0.57
N ASP A 99 9.88 -12.20 -0.94
CA ASP A 99 9.81 -11.29 -2.08
C ASP A 99 9.52 -12.05 -3.38
N ARG A 100 10.27 -13.11 -3.65
CA ARG A 100 10.13 -13.91 -4.87
C ARG A 100 8.79 -14.63 -4.96
N PHE A 101 8.28 -15.11 -3.84
CA PHE A 101 7.02 -15.87 -3.81
C PHE A 101 5.78 -14.98 -3.75
N TYR A 102 5.83 -13.84 -3.03
CA TYR A 102 4.62 -13.09 -2.70
C TYR A 102 4.65 -11.62 -3.04
N ILE A 103 5.76 -10.90 -2.79
CA ILE A 103 5.82 -9.45 -3.01
C ILE A 103 5.95 -9.16 -4.51
N HIS A 104 6.89 -9.80 -5.17
CA HIS A 104 7.11 -9.69 -6.62
C HIS A 104 6.99 -11.06 -7.27
N PRO A 105 5.79 -11.68 -7.24
CA PRO A 105 5.62 -13.01 -7.81
C PRO A 105 5.76 -12.97 -9.33
N SER A 106 6.35 -14.02 -9.87
CA SER A 106 6.45 -14.20 -11.31
C SER A 106 6.40 -15.68 -11.63
N LYS A 107 6.22 -16.00 -12.91
CA LYS A 107 6.29 -17.38 -13.36
C LYS A 107 7.66 -17.95 -13.01
N GLY A 108 7.70 -19.12 -12.39
CA GLY A 108 8.95 -19.73 -11.96
C GLY A 108 9.54 -19.12 -10.68
N ALA A 109 8.71 -18.57 -9.79
CA ALA A 109 9.17 -17.95 -8.56
C ALA A 109 10.01 -18.90 -7.68
N ALA A 110 9.61 -20.17 -7.58
CA ALA A 110 10.34 -21.17 -6.80
C ALA A 110 11.74 -21.42 -7.36
N GLU A 111 11.85 -21.54 -8.67
CA GLU A 111 13.13 -21.74 -9.38
C GLU A 111 14.04 -20.52 -9.23
N ARG A 112 13.48 -19.32 -9.31
CA ARG A 112 14.22 -18.08 -9.13
C ARG A 112 14.75 -17.95 -7.71
N ALA A 113 13.90 -18.24 -6.72
CA ALA A 113 14.30 -18.23 -5.32
C ALA A 113 15.42 -19.26 -5.07
N ALA A 114 15.28 -20.46 -5.61
CA ALA A 114 16.27 -21.50 -5.49
C ALA A 114 17.62 -21.07 -6.08
N THR A 115 17.62 -20.46 -7.27
CA THR A 115 18.83 -19.94 -7.91
C THR A 115 19.46 -18.83 -7.05
N ASP A 116 18.68 -17.86 -6.60
CA ASP A 116 19.17 -16.74 -5.81
C ASP A 116 19.75 -17.18 -4.46
N LEU A 117 19.20 -18.24 -3.87
CA LEU A 117 19.66 -18.78 -2.58
C LEU A 117 20.75 -19.84 -2.72
N GLY A 118 21.01 -20.32 -3.94
CA GLY A 118 21.98 -21.40 -4.17
C GLY A 118 21.51 -22.73 -3.60
N VAL A 119 20.21 -23.02 -3.66
CA VAL A 119 19.60 -24.25 -3.14
C VAL A 119 18.73 -24.91 -4.19
N ASP A 120 18.24 -26.12 -3.94
CA ASP A 120 17.25 -26.76 -4.81
C ASP A 120 15.84 -26.18 -4.57
N VAL A 121 14.93 -26.48 -5.50
CA VAL A 121 13.55 -25.96 -5.44
C VAL A 121 12.81 -26.45 -4.18
N LYS A 122 13.02 -27.69 -3.79
CA LYS A 122 12.40 -28.27 -2.58
C LYS A 122 12.85 -27.50 -1.33
N THR A 123 14.12 -27.17 -1.24
CA THR A 123 14.66 -26.37 -0.13
C THR A 123 14.13 -24.95 -0.17
N ALA A 124 13.96 -24.35 -1.36
CA ALA A 124 13.35 -23.03 -1.50
C ALA A 124 11.94 -22.99 -0.95
N TYR A 125 11.11 -24.00 -1.21
CA TYR A 125 9.77 -24.11 -0.62
C TYR A 125 9.80 -24.21 0.90
N LYS A 126 10.73 -25.03 1.45
CA LYS A 126 10.88 -25.16 2.91
C LYS A 126 11.28 -23.84 3.55
N ARG A 127 12.19 -23.10 2.94
CA ARG A 127 12.64 -21.79 3.44
C ARG A 127 11.52 -20.76 3.35
N LYS A 128 10.72 -20.82 2.28
CA LYS A 128 9.55 -19.96 2.13
C LYS A 128 8.55 -20.22 3.26
N ASP A 129 8.25 -21.46 3.55
CA ASP A 129 7.32 -21.82 4.63
C ASP A 129 7.83 -21.37 6.00
N SER A 130 9.12 -21.56 6.27
CA SER A 130 9.76 -21.10 7.51
C SER A 130 9.74 -19.57 7.63
N ALA A 131 10.08 -18.85 6.57
CA ALA A 131 10.06 -17.40 6.54
C ALA A 131 8.65 -16.86 6.73
N LEU A 132 7.66 -17.46 6.06
CA LEU A 132 6.26 -17.08 6.21
C LEU A 132 5.78 -17.27 7.63
N ARG A 133 6.15 -18.37 8.26
CA ARG A 133 5.79 -18.65 9.66
C ARG A 133 6.35 -17.54 10.59
N ARG A 134 7.62 -17.18 10.43
CA ARG A 134 8.25 -16.13 11.24
C ARG A 134 7.59 -14.77 11.01
N PHE A 135 7.33 -14.43 9.77
CA PHE A 135 6.64 -13.20 9.42
C PHE A 135 5.23 -13.15 10.02
N THR A 136 4.49 -14.25 9.92
CA THR A 136 3.13 -14.36 10.48
C THR A 136 3.13 -14.16 11.99
N ILE A 137 4.05 -14.79 12.69
CA ILE A 137 4.18 -14.65 14.15
C ILE A 137 4.56 -13.21 14.51
N ALA A 138 5.44 -12.58 13.73
CA ALA A 138 5.83 -11.20 13.96
C ALA A 138 4.64 -10.23 13.86
N LEU A 139 3.70 -10.48 12.96
CA LEU A 139 2.52 -9.63 12.79
C LEU A 139 1.38 -9.94 13.76
N TYR A 140 1.15 -11.22 14.02
CA TYR A 140 -0.09 -11.68 14.71
C TYR A 140 0.13 -12.41 16.01
N GLY A 141 1.38 -12.70 16.37
CA GLY A 141 1.72 -13.42 17.60
C GLY A 141 1.52 -14.93 17.52
N SER A 142 0.84 -15.43 16.49
CA SER A 142 0.59 -16.86 16.28
C SER A 142 0.32 -17.14 14.81
N VAL A 143 0.32 -18.41 14.46
CA VAL A 143 0.00 -18.87 13.09
C VAL A 143 -1.49 -19.19 12.96
N GLU A 144 -2.08 -19.78 14.01
CA GLU A 144 -3.50 -20.11 14.08
C GLU A 144 -4.10 -19.64 15.39
N SER A 145 -5.36 -19.30 15.33
CA SER A 145 -6.12 -18.92 16.52
C SER A 145 -7.34 -19.81 16.70
#